data_eaac4a8d92d6e8bbe6efc1f2c90c320c
#
_entry.id   eaac4a8d92d6e8bbe6efc1f2c90c320c
#
_cell.length_a   1.000
_cell.length_b   1.000
_cell.length_c   1.000
_cell.angle_alpha   90.00
_cell.angle_beta   90.00
_cell.angle_gamma   90.00
#
_symmetry.space_group_name_H-M   'P 1'
#
loop_
_entity.id
_entity.type
_entity.pdbx_description
1 polymer ?
#
loop_
_entity_poly.entity_id
_entity_poly.type
_entity_poly.pdbx_seq_one_letter_code
_entity_poly.pdbx_strand_id
1 'polypeptide(L)'
;IAAVLTVTLILGYKIKMNNQQLGYEKRIPTLSYTGTINGKYLFKMDFTRKDNILSGTLLNTYNNENKIYGTIDSEGAFLLSEYEDGQKAGVLEGRIVSAGEIKGTWSTPDGKKWFPFSLVRTEG
;
A
#
# COMPACT_ATOMS: atom_id res chain seq x y z
N ILE A 1 26.24 -33.59 -16.52
CA ILE A 1 26.09 -32.56 -16.48
C ILE A 1 24.87 -32.44 -16.44
N ALA A 2 24.31 -33.27 -16.79
CA ALA A 2 23.07 -32.89 -16.59
C ALA A 2 22.95 -32.35 -15.23
N ALA A 3 23.57 -32.97 -14.32
CA ALA A 3 23.44 -32.39 -13.03
C ALA A 3 24.21 -31.14 -12.94
N VAL A 4 25.34 -31.15 -13.52
CA VAL A 4 26.04 -29.95 -13.46
C VAL A 4 25.48 -29.03 -14.40
N LEU A 5 25.15 -29.52 -15.53
CA LEU A 5 24.52 -28.69 -16.41
C LEU A 5 23.30 -28.29 -15.81
N THR A 6 22.71 -29.18 -15.12
CA THR A 6 21.58 -28.84 -14.43
C THR A 6 21.96 -27.96 -13.33
N VAL A 7 23.09 -28.16 -12.72
CA VAL A 7 23.48 -27.29 -11.69
C VAL A 7 23.97 -26.04 -12.28
N THR A 8 24.78 -26.09 -13.24
CA THR A 8 25.21 -24.91 -13.88
C THR A 8 24.12 -24.35 -14.66
N LEU A 9 23.36 -25.17 -15.22
CA LEU A 9 22.23 -24.73 -15.87
C LEU A 9 21.29 -24.31 -14.86
N ILE A 10 21.26 -24.98 -13.79
CA ILE A 10 20.40 -24.61 -12.73
C ILE A 10 20.82 -23.32 -12.16
N LEU A 11 22.10 -23.08 -12.05
CA LEU A 11 22.54 -21.81 -11.59
C LEU A 11 22.22 -20.73 -12.56
N GLY A 12 22.55 -20.91 -13.77
CA GLY A 12 22.23 -19.97 -14.77
C GLY A 12 20.74 -19.86 -14.96
N TYR A 13 20.10 -20.98 -14.84
CA TYR A 13 18.69 -21.00 -15.01
C TYR A 13 17.97 -20.33 -13.85
N LYS A 14 18.46 -20.54 -12.67
CA LYS A 14 17.87 -19.87 -11.53
C LYS A 14 18.04 -18.38 -11.59
N ILE A 15 19.14 -17.94 -12.06
CA ILE A 15 19.34 -16.53 -12.21
C ILE A 15 18.36 -15.98 -13.20
N LYS A 16 18.15 -16.68 -14.28
CA LYS A 16 17.19 -16.21 -15.25
C LYS A 16 15.78 -16.24 -14.71
N MET A 17 15.47 -17.26 -13.98
CA MET A 17 14.14 -17.33 -13.39
C MET A 17 13.93 -16.24 -12.38
N ASN A 18 14.94 -15.94 -11.62
CA ASN A 18 14.82 -14.86 -10.66
C ASN A 18 14.57 -13.55 -11.35
N ASN A 19 15.23 -13.31 -12.46
CA ASN A 19 15.00 -12.11 -13.21
C ASN A 19 13.58 -12.05 -13.76
N GLN A 20 13.05 -13.16 -14.18
CA GLN A 20 11.69 -13.20 -14.66
C GLN A 20 10.71 -12.95 -13.53
N GLN A 21 10.97 -13.50 -12.37
CA GLN A 21 10.13 -13.28 -11.22
C GLN A 21 10.17 -11.82 -10.80
N LEU A 22 11.35 -11.24 -10.82
CA LEU A 22 11.45 -9.82 -10.50
C LEU A 22 10.68 -8.99 -11.50
N GLY A 23 10.76 -9.34 -12.76
CA GLY A 23 10.02 -8.64 -13.77
C GLY A 23 8.53 -8.79 -13.59
N TYR A 24 8.11 -9.96 -13.14
CA TYR A 24 6.70 -10.19 -12.90
C TYR A 24 6.24 -9.39 -11.67
N GLU A 25 7.03 -9.40 -10.62
CA GLU A 25 6.68 -8.66 -9.42
C GLU A 25 6.60 -7.16 -9.65
N LYS A 26 7.41 -6.66 -10.55
CA LYS A 26 7.34 -5.24 -10.88
C LYS A 26 6.03 -4.85 -11.55
N ARG A 27 5.23 -5.84 -11.95
CA ARG A 27 3.96 -5.54 -12.56
C ARG A 27 2.81 -5.47 -11.57
N ILE A 28 3.09 -5.62 -10.28
CA ILE A 28 2.05 -5.46 -9.27
C ILE A 28 1.58 -4.02 -9.37
N PRO A 29 0.31 -3.79 -9.65
CA PRO A 29 -0.15 -2.43 -9.88
C PRO A 29 -0.20 -1.64 -8.59
N THR A 30 0.11 -0.37 -8.70
CA THR A 30 -0.09 0.58 -7.61
C THR A 30 -1.53 1.06 -7.68
N LEU A 31 -2.20 1.04 -6.56
CA LEU A 31 -3.55 1.56 -6.44
C LEU A 31 -3.46 2.98 -5.91
N SER A 32 -4.08 3.90 -6.62
CA SER A 32 -4.03 5.32 -6.26
C SER A 32 -5.42 5.84 -5.94
N TYR A 33 -5.54 6.52 -4.82
CA TYR A 33 -6.79 7.09 -4.35
C TYR A 33 -6.56 8.52 -3.88
N THR A 34 -7.52 9.40 -4.11
CA THR A 34 -7.47 10.77 -3.62
C THR A 34 -8.77 11.11 -2.91
N GLY A 35 -8.69 12.01 -1.97
CA GLY A 35 -9.88 12.44 -1.24
C GLY A 35 -9.56 13.42 -0.14
N THR A 36 -10.36 13.36 0.92
CA THR A 36 -10.22 14.33 2.02
C THR A 36 -10.32 13.65 3.37
N ILE A 37 -9.63 14.25 4.33
CA ILE A 37 -9.82 13.95 5.74
C ILE A 37 -10.68 15.08 6.30
N ASN A 38 -11.72 14.71 7.02
CA ASN A 38 -12.66 15.66 7.63
C ASN A 38 -13.35 16.57 6.59
N GLY A 39 -13.51 16.08 5.37
CA GLY A 39 -14.14 16.82 4.29
C GLY A 39 -13.37 18.03 3.83
N LYS A 40 -12.13 18.21 4.27
CA LYS A 40 -11.44 19.48 4.10
C LYS A 40 -9.97 19.34 3.75
N TYR A 41 -9.26 18.39 4.33
CA TYR A 41 -7.82 18.25 4.11
C TYR A 41 -7.56 17.24 3.00
N LEU A 42 -7.06 17.72 1.87
CA LEU A 42 -6.78 16.87 0.72
C LEU A 42 -5.66 15.91 1.02
N PHE A 43 -5.79 14.68 0.58
CA PHE A 43 -4.69 13.73 0.67
C PHE A 43 -4.80 12.67 -0.43
N LYS A 44 -3.70 12.01 -0.67
CA LYS A 44 -3.60 10.98 -1.71
C LYS A 44 -2.91 9.78 -1.12
N MET A 45 -3.39 8.59 -1.45
CA MET A 45 -2.73 7.36 -1.06
C MET A 45 -2.38 6.57 -2.30
N ASP A 46 -1.12 6.12 -2.36
CA ASP A 46 -0.65 5.21 -3.38
C ASP A 46 -0.14 3.98 -2.66
N PHE A 47 -0.68 2.83 -2.98
CA PHE A 47 -0.26 1.62 -2.28
C PHE A 47 -0.32 0.40 -3.17
N THR A 48 0.43 -0.63 -2.78
CA THR A 48 0.37 -1.94 -3.42
C THR A 48 -0.17 -2.94 -2.42
N ARG A 49 -0.81 -3.96 -2.94
CA ARG A 49 -1.31 -5.06 -2.12
C ARG A 49 -0.59 -6.32 -2.53
N LYS A 50 -0.07 -7.04 -1.54
CA LYS A 50 0.49 -8.36 -1.75
C LYS A 50 -0.09 -9.25 -0.67
N ASP A 51 -0.91 -10.21 -1.08
CA ASP A 51 -1.69 -11.03 -0.15
C ASP A 51 -2.54 -10.12 0.73
N ASN A 52 -2.34 -10.13 2.02
CA ASN A 52 -3.11 -9.30 2.94
C ASN A 52 -2.32 -8.11 3.45
N ILE A 53 -1.20 -7.79 2.80
CA ILE A 53 -0.35 -6.67 3.22
C ILE A 53 -0.51 -5.51 2.25
N LEU A 54 -0.71 -4.33 2.82
CA LEU A 54 -0.72 -3.08 2.07
C LEU A 54 0.52 -2.28 2.44
N SER A 55 1.16 -1.69 1.46
CA SER A 55 2.30 -0.81 1.70
C SER A 55 2.33 0.28 0.65
N GLY A 56 2.74 1.46 1.03
CA GLY A 56 2.79 2.56 0.10
C GLY A 56 3.08 3.89 0.77
N THR A 57 2.48 4.94 0.22
CA THR A 57 2.71 6.30 0.67
C THR A 57 1.41 7.07 0.80
N LEU A 58 1.43 8.07 1.65
CA LEU A 58 0.33 9.00 1.83
C LEU A 58 0.90 10.41 1.67
N LEU A 59 0.34 11.17 0.71
CA LEU A 59 0.75 12.55 0.50
C LEU A 59 -0.32 13.42 1.13
N ASN A 60 0.06 14.25 2.10
CA ASN A 60 -0.92 15.07 2.82
C ASN A 60 -1.07 16.46 2.21
N THR A 61 -1.98 17.25 2.79
CA THR A 61 -2.29 18.60 2.35
C THR A 61 -1.05 19.51 2.28
N TYR A 62 -0.08 19.24 3.13
CA TYR A 62 1.14 20.07 3.19
C TYR A 62 2.24 19.55 2.27
N ASN A 63 1.88 18.62 1.39
CA ASN A 63 2.81 18.04 0.42
C ASN A 63 3.92 17.20 1.07
N ASN A 64 3.67 16.68 2.25
CA ASN A 64 4.58 15.74 2.89
C ASN A 64 4.18 14.34 2.55
N GLU A 65 5.16 13.53 2.16
CA GLU A 65 4.92 12.14 1.81
C GLU A 65 5.33 11.25 2.98
N ASN A 66 4.36 10.55 3.54
CA ASN A 66 4.57 9.65 4.65
C ASN A 66 4.40 8.21 4.19
N LYS A 67 5.02 7.28 4.87
CA LYS A 67 4.88 5.87 4.53
C LYS A 67 3.65 5.28 5.22
N ILE A 68 2.97 4.37 4.53
CA ILE A 68 1.86 3.63 5.12
C ILE A 68 2.10 2.14 4.97
N TYR A 69 1.70 1.40 5.99
CA TYR A 69 1.89 -0.03 6.00
C TYR A 69 0.84 -0.68 6.90
N GLY A 70 0.29 -1.77 6.46
CA GLY A 70 -0.68 -2.49 7.28
C GLY A 70 -1.29 -3.69 6.59
N THR A 71 -2.50 -4.01 6.98
CA THR A 71 -3.17 -5.23 6.54
C THR A 71 -4.56 -4.94 6.01
N ILE A 72 -5.04 -5.84 5.16
CA ILE A 72 -6.40 -5.79 4.64
C ILE A 72 -6.96 -7.21 4.67
N ASP A 73 -8.23 -7.34 5.00
CA ASP A 73 -8.86 -8.66 5.02
C ASP A 73 -9.61 -8.94 3.71
N SER A 74 -10.22 -10.10 3.63
CA SER A 74 -10.92 -10.52 2.42
C SER A 74 -12.18 -9.71 2.13
N GLU A 75 -12.66 -8.97 3.10
CA GLU A 75 -13.86 -8.14 2.92
C GLU A 75 -13.52 -6.69 2.64
N GLY A 76 -12.25 -6.37 2.50
CA GLY A 76 -11.81 -5.03 2.17
C GLY A 76 -11.61 -4.11 3.36
N ALA A 77 -11.71 -4.63 4.58
CA ALA A 77 -11.43 -3.84 5.78
C ALA A 77 -9.93 -3.81 6.02
N PHE A 78 -9.39 -2.62 6.26
CA PHE A 78 -7.96 -2.46 6.40
C PHE A 78 -7.59 -1.62 7.62
N LEU A 79 -6.36 -1.83 8.07
CA LEU A 79 -5.76 -1.06 9.15
C LEU A 79 -4.34 -0.72 8.70
N LEU A 80 -4.08 0.58 8.56
CA LEU A 80 -2.79 1.07 8.11
C LEU A 80 -2.19 1.97 9.18
N SER A 81 -0.88 1.87 9.34
CA SER A 81 -0.14 2.82 10.16
C SER A 81 0.57 3.79 9.23
N GLU A 82 0.55 5.05 9.58
CA GLU A 82 1.22 6.12 8.85
C GLU A 82 2.47 6.50 9.63
N TYR A 83 3.60 6.63 8.91
CA TYR A 83 4.89 6.97 9.52
C TYR A 83 5.47 8.21 8.89
N GLU A 84 5.87 9.14 9.72
CA GLU A 84 6.57 10.33 9.30
C GLU A 84 7.97 10.28 9.89
N ASP A 85 8.97 10.26 9.02
CA ASP A 85 10.39 10.16 9.44
C ASP A 85 10.63 9.00 10.41
N GLY A 86 9.99 7.87 10.13
CA GLY A 86 10.18 6.66 10.92
C GLY A 86 9.35 6.59 12.20
N GLN A 87 8.60 7.64 12.51
CA GLN A 87 7.76 7.64 13.70
C GLN A 87 6.29 7.53 13.32
N LYS A 88 5.53 6.79 14.10
CA LYS A 88 4.12 6.61 13.82
C LYS A 88 3.40 7.94 14.00
N ALA A 89 2.77 8.39 12.93
CA ALA A 89 2.09 9.67 12.89
C ALA A 89 0.57 9.55 12.85
N GLY A 90 0.06 8.40 12.49
CA GLY A 90 -1.38 8.22 12.42
C GLY A 90 -1.78 6.77 12.16
N VAL A 91 -3.07 6.53 12.24
CA VAL A 91 -3.66 5.23 11.95
C VAL A 91 -4.85 5.45 11.03
N LEU A 92 -4.92 4.67 9.96
CA LEU A 92 -6.06 4.70 9.06
C LEU A 92 -6.79 3.37 9.17
N GLU A 93 -8.06 3.43 9.54
CA GLU A 93 -8.88 2.25 9.62
C GLU A 93 -10.05 2.47 8.68
N GLY A 94 -10.23 1.60 7.75
CA GLY A 94 -11.26 1.83 6.75
C GLY A 94 -11.64 0.58 5.99
N ARG A 95 -12.44 0.80 4.96
CA ARG A 95 -12.96 -0.28 4.13
C ARG A 95 -13.10 0.19 2.70
N ILE A 96 -12.81 -0.70 1.79
CA ILE A 96 -13.12 -0.48 0.39
C ILE A 96 -14.62 -0.79 0.27
N VAL A 97 -15.43 0.24 0.09
CA VAL A 97 -16.89 0.09 0.11
C VAL A 97 -17.46 -0.18 -1.27
N SER A 98 -16.71 0.16 -2.33
CA SER A 98 -17.07 -0.16 -3.68
C SER A 98 -15.81 -0.16 -4.52
N ALA A 99 -15.92 -0.50 -5.80
CA ALA A 99 -14.76 -0.66 -6.67
C ALA A 99 -13.88 0.59 -6.77
N GLY A 100 -14.36 1.74 -6.46
CA GLY A 100 -13.56 2.95 -6.57
C GLY A 100 -13.63 3.83 -5.35
N GLU A 101 -14.09 3.33 -4.23
CA GLU A 101 -14.32 4.19 -3.08
C GLU A 101 -13.83 3.54 -1.78
N ILE A 102 -13.15 4.35 -0.97
CA ILE A 102 -12.69 3.94 0.35
C ILE A 102 -13.25 4.93 1.36
N LYS A 103 -13.75 4.42 2.47
CA LYS A 103 -14.17 5.25 3.59
C LYS A 103 -13.58 4.72 4.87
N GLY A 104 -13.29 5.62 5.79
CA GLY A 104 -12.72 5.21 7.07
C GLY A 104 -12.45 6.37 7.99
N THR A 105 -11.57 6.13 8.93
CA THR A 105 -11.20 7.07 9.97
C THR A 105 -9.69 7.17 10.07
N TRP A 106 -9.19 8.38 10.09
CA TRP A 106 -7.80 8.66 10.42
C TRP A 106 -7.76 9.08 11.89
N SER A 107 -6.79 8.59 12.64
CA SER A 107 -6.65 9.00 14.04
C SER A 107 -5.18 9.23 14.37
N THR A 108 -4.96 10.00 15.44
CA THR A 108 -3.64 10.09 16.05
C THR A 108 -3.26 8.72 16.61
N PRO A 109 -1.96 8.43 16.81
CA PRO A 109 -1.56 7.11 17.31
C PRO A 109 -2.19 6.73 18.63
N ASP A 110 -2.46 7.72 19.49
CA ASP A 110 -3.09 7.48 20.79
C ASP A 110 -4.63 7.39 20.68
N GLY A 111 -5.18 7.66 19.50
CA GLY A 111 -6.61 7.57 19.29
C GLY A 111 -7.43 8.72 19.84
N LYS A 112 -6.78 9.73 20.44
CA LYS A 112 -7.52 10.82 21.07
C LYS A 112 -8.17 11.77 20.10
N LYS A 113 -7.59 11.92 18.91
CA LYS A 113 -8.17 12.73 17.85
C LYS A 113 -8.42 11.85 16.67
N TRP A 114 -9.58 11.97 16.06
CA TRP A 114 -9.91 11.19 14.87
C TRP A 114 -10.82 11.99 13.96
N PHE A 115 -10.73 11.70 12.69
CA PHE A 115 -11.52 12.38 11.67
C PHE A 115 -11.91 11.37 10.59
N PRO A 116 -13.10 11.49 10.03
CA PRO A 116 -13.49 10.60 8.93
C PRO A 116 -12.73 10.97 7.67
N PHE A 117 -12.50 10.00 6.82
CA PHE A 117 -11.92 10.27 5.50
C PHE A 117 -12.71 9.52 4.43
N SER A 118 -12.60 10.05 3.23
CA SER A 118 -13.22 9.45 2.07
C SER A 118 -12.28 9.62 0.89
N LEU A 119 -12.11 8.57 0.12
CA LEU A 119 -11.21 8.57 -1.03
C LEU A 119 -11.91 7.94 -2.23
N VAL A 120 -11.55 8.42 -3.42
CA VAL A 120 -12.00 7.80 -4.66
C VAL A 120 -10.78 7.40 -5.46
N ARG A 121 -10.91 6.33 -6.21
CA ARG A 121 -9.82 5.82 -7.00
C ARG A 121 -9.52 6.79 -8.13
N THR A 122 -8.24 7.05 -8.34
CA THR A 122 -7.79 7.83 -9.47
C THR A 122 -7.22 6.90 -10.52
N GLU A 123 -7.42 7.22 -11.76
CA GLU A 123 -6.83 6.47 -12.83
C GLU A 123 -5.37 6.81 -12.90
N GLY A 124 -4.57 5.81 -12.80
CA GLY A 124 -3.13 6.01 -12.75
C GLY A 124 -2.51 6.01 -14.08
#